data_1bf2e2de4bd609e8ecdf2a20e380a884
#
_entry.id   1bf2e2de4bd609e8ecdf2a20e380a884
#
_cell.length_a   1.000
_cell.length_b   1.000
_cell.length_c   1.000
_cell.angle_alpha   90.00
_cell.angle_beta   90.00
_cell.angle_gamma   90.00
#
_symmetry.space_group_name_H-M   'P 1'
#
loop_
_entity.id
_entity.type
_entity.pdbx_description
1 polymer ?
#
loop_
_entity_poly.entity_id
_entity_poly.type
_entity_poly.pdbx_seq_one_letter_code
_entity_poly.pdbx_strand_id
1 'polypeptide(L)'
;GHRLRVSISTAYWPLLWPAPEAAEVTLSSGQIDLPQRPTSGGDEYSFAPPTSAAPWETETLRPENHIRRQEIDRVTGIVSLIIEDDFGKLRDADHGLIAGSVAREVWRIHPDDPLSAKGTCHWTEELERDDIILRTETRSQMWSDATHFHLTARLEAYENDKLIYERDVTEDIKRHFM
;
A
#
# COMPACT_ATOMS: atom_id res chain seq x y z
N GLY A 1 -18.95 24.11 -14.10
CA GLY A 1 -19.94 23.08 -13.78
C GLY A 1 -19.25 21.73 -13.59
N HIS A 2 -19.81 20.85 -12.76
CA HIS A 2 -19.31 19.48 -12.55
C HIS A 2 -19.73 18.61 -13.73
N ARG A 3 -18.92 17.59 -14.01
CA ARG A 3 -19.20 16.57 -15.02
C ARG A 3 -19.04 15.20 -14.38
N LEU A 4 -19.96 14.30 -14.70
CA LEU A 4 -19.81 12.88 -14.36
C LEU A 4 -18.88 12.23 -15.40
N ARG A 5 -17.96 11.40 -14.94
CA ARG A 5 -17.06 10.62 -15.79
C ARG A 5 -17.10 9.16 -15.35
N VAL A 6 -17.29 8.26 -16.31
CA VAL A 6 -17.09 6.82 -16.11
C VAL A 6 -15.87 6.41 -16.91
N SER A 7 -14.99 5.64 -16.29
CA SER A 7 -13.80 5.06 -16.91
C SER A 7 -13.89 3.54 -16.80
N ILE A 8 -13.68 2.86 -17.92
CA ILE A 8 -13.62 1.40 -18.01
C ILE A 8 -12.21 1.03 -18.46
N SER A 9 -11.56 0.12 -17.75
CA SER A 9 -10.20 -0.31 -18.06
C SER A 9 -10.07 -1.82 -17.86
N THR A 10 -9.23 -2.45 -18.67
CA THR A 10 -8.84 -3.87 -18.51
C THR A 10 -7.68 -4.08 -17.53
N ALA A 11 -7.06 -3.00 -17.05
CA ALA A 11 -5.94 -3.03 -16.13
C ALA A 11 -6.01 -1.87 -15.13
N TYR A 12 -5.60 -2.10 -13.90
CA TYR A 12 -5.53 -1.08 -12.84
C TYR A 12 -4.34 -1.32 -11.91
N TRP A 13 -3.18 -1.59 -12.51
CA TRP A 13 -1.91 -1.80 -11.81
C TRP A 13 -1.41 -0.52 -11.11
N PRO A 14 -0.88 -0.60 -9.88
CA PRO A 14 -0.71 -1.81 -9.05
C PRO A 14 -1.90 -2.11 -8.12
N LEU A 15 -3.03 -1.40 -8.19
CA LEU A 15 -4.18 -1.59 -7.31
C LEU A 15 -4.90 -2.92 -7.57
N LEU A 16 -4.91 -3.37 -8.82
CA LEU A 16 -5.38 -4.71 -9.19
C LEU A 16 -4.27 -5.42 -9.96
N TRP A 17 -4.08 -6.70 -9.63
CA TRP A 17 -3.13 -7.54 -10.35
C TRP A 17 -3.61 -7.74 -11.79
N PRO A 18 -2.72 -7.65 -12.79
CA PRO A 18 -3.13 -7.78 -14.20
C PRO A 18 -3.60 -9.20 -14.51
N ALA A 19 -4.54 -9.30 -15.46
CA ALA A 19 -4.93 -10.58 -16.03
C ALA A 19 -3.72 -11.24 -16.73
N PRO A 20 -3.66 -12.59 -16.81
CA PRO A 20 -2.52 -13.29 -17.42
C PRO A 20 -2.38 -13.04 -18.92
N GLU A 21 -3.46 -12.62 -19.56
CA GLU A 21 -3.53 -12.36 -21.01
C GLU A 21 -4.01 -10.93 -21.25
N ALA A 22 -3.53 -10.33 -22.34
CA ALA A 22 -4.04 -9.05 -22.78
C ALA A 22 -5.52 -9.21 -23.21
N ALA A 23 -6.38 -8.40 -22.63
CA ALA A 23 -7.82 -8.42 -22.92
C ALA A 23 -8.24 -7.13 -23.58
N GLU A 24 -9.08 -7.24 -24.64
CA GLU A 24 -9.75 -6.10 -25.24
C GLU A 24 -11.23 -6.11 -24.86
N VAL A 25 -11.74 -4.95 -24.45
CA VAL A 25 -13.16 -4.75 -24.14
C VAL A 25 -13.74 -3.76 -25.12
N THR A 26 -14.77 -4.20 -25.88
CA THR A 26 -15.52 -3.33 -26.77
C THR A 26 -16.82 -2.90 -26.10
N LEU A 27 -16.96 -1.60 -25.85
CA LEU A 27 -18.21 -1.03 -25.35
C LEU A 27 -19.09 -0.63 -26.53
N SER A 28 -20.13 -1.41 -26.82
CA SER A 28 -21.07 -1.14 -27.93
C SER A 28 -22.26 -0.28 -27.51
N SER A 29 -22.70 -0.38 -26.26
CA SER A 29 -23.76 0.44 -25.67
C SER A 29 -23.69 0.37 -24.15
N GLY A 30 -24.34 1.31 -23.48
CA GLY A 30 -24.42 1.29 -22.02
C GLY A 30 -25.48 2.25 -21.50
N GLN A 31 -25.94 2.00 -20.29
CA GLN A 31 -26.83 2.87 -19.53
C GLN A 31 -26.24 3.04 -18.14
N ILE A 32 -26.41 4.23 -17.58
CA ILE A 32 -26.02 4.53 -16.19
C ILE A 32 -27.28 5.00 -15.47
N ASP A 33 -27.68 4.25 -14.47
CA ASP A 33 -28.77 4.63 -13.59
C ASP A 33 -28.16 5.27 -12.32
N LEU A 34 -28.48 6.54 -12.11
CA LEU A 34 -27.99 7.29 -10.96
C LEU A 34 -29.14 7.51 -9.98
N PRO A 35 -29.02 7.09 -8.73
CA PRO A 35 -30.00 7.41 -7.70
C PRO A 35 -30.02 8.92 -7.48
N GLN A 36 -31.18 9.52 -7.60
CA GLN A 36 -31.40 10.93 -7.27
C GLN A 36 -32.16 11.03 -5.96
N ARG A 37 -31.52 11.62 -4.94
CA ARG A 37 -32.20 11.94 -3.68
C ARG A 37 -33.07 13.19 -3.88
N PRO A 38 -34.39 13.14 -3.59
CA PRO A 38 -35.22 14.33 -3.56
C PRO A 38 -34.70 15.32 -2.50
N THR A 39 -34.69 16.60 -2.80
CA THR A 39 -34.37 17.64 -1.82
C THR A 39 -35.42 17.60 -0.70
N SER A 40 -34.98 17.55 0.54
CA SER A 40 -35.85 17.55 1.73
C SER A 40 -35.41 18.65 2.69
N GLY A 41 -36.32 19.10 3.56
CA GLY A 41 -35.99 20.10 4.59
C GLY A 41 -34.93 19.66 5.60
N GLY A 42 -34.60 18.35 5.66
CA GLY A 42 -33.49 17.80 6.43
C GLY A 42 -32.11 18.00 5.80
N ASP A 43 -32.04 18.49 4.57
CA ASP A 43 -30.78 18.77 3.88
C ASP A 43 -30.10 20.06 4.39
N GLU A 44 -30.84 20.90 5.09
CA GLU A 44 -30.37 22.16 5.72
C GLU A 44 -29.96 21.95 7.19
N TYR A 45 -29.54 20.74 7.55
CA TYR A 45 -29.11 20.46 8.91
C TYR A 45 -27.79 21.19 9.24
N SER A 46 -27.86 22.00 10.30
CA SER A 46 -26.66 22.69 10.83
C SER A 46 -26.01 21.83 11.90
N PHE A 47 -24.82 21.33 11.60
CA PHE A 47 -24.03 20.57 12.58
C PHE A 47 -23.45 21.50 13.65
N ALA A 48 -23.31 20.98 14.88
CA ALA A 48 -22.53 21.66 15.89
C ALA A 48 -21.07 21.82 15.40
N PRO A 49 -20.35 22.87 15.87
CA PRO A 49 -18.94 22.99 15.54
C PRO A 49 -18.17 21.72 15.91
N PRO A 50 -17.17 21.33 15.10
CA PRO A 50 -16.35 20.15 15.41
C PRO A 50 -15.58 20.40 16.71
N THR A 51 -15.45 19.37 17.52
CA THR A 51 -14.65 19.37 18.75
C THR A 51 -13.53 18.35 18.62
N SER A 52 -12.37 18.63 19.21
CA SER A 52 -11.23 17.71 19.26
C SER A 52 -10.75 17.58 20.70
N ALA A 53 -10.13 16.42 21.02
CA ALA A 53 -9.33 16.29 22.22
C ALA A 53 -8.07 17.17 22.14
N ALA A 54 -7.38 17.35 23.27
CA ALA A 54 -6.06 17.96 23.27
C ALA A 54 -5.12 17.16 22.34
N PRO A 55 -4.18 17.83 21.64
CA PRO A 55 -3.17 17.13 20.85
C PRO A 55 -2.40 16.13 21.70
N TRP A 56 -2.05 15.00 21.08
CA TRP A 56 -1.13 14.06 21.68
C TRP A 56 0.27 14.69 21.77
N GLU A 57 0.80 14.79 22.98
CA GLU A 57 2.12 15.37 23.21
C GLU A 57 3.21 14.35 22.88
N THR A 58 4.03 14.67 21.89
CA THR A 58 5.13 13.82 21.43
C THR A 58 6.40 14.61 21.17
N GLU A 59 7.53 13.93 21.33
CA GLU A 59 8.84 14.38 20.86
C GLU A 59 9.15 13.69 19.52
N THR A 60 9.44 14.46 18.48
CA THR A 60 9.86 13.91 17.18
C THR A 60 11.34 13.57 17.19
N LEU A 61 11.67 12.28 17.12
CA LEU A 61 13.05 11.79 17.06
C LEU A 61 13.55 11.62 15.63
N ARG A 62 12.67 11.23 14.72
CA ARG A 62 12.90 11.19 13.27
C ARG A 62 11.67 11.79 12.57
N PRO A 63 11.82 12.81 11.72
CA PRO A 63 10.70 13.37 10.99
C PRO A 63 10.18 12.37 9.95
N GLU A 64 8.90 12.48 9.60
CA GLU A 64 8.31 11.75 8.48
C GLU A 64 8.90 12.18 7.14
N ASN A 65 8.98 11.25 6.19
CA ASN A 65 9.37 11.51 4.82
C ASN A 65 8.66 10.55 3.86
N HIS A 66 8.05 11.09 2.81
CA HIS A 66 7.27 10.31 1.86
C HIS A 66 7.75 10.55 0.44
N ILE A 67 8.05 9.47 -0.26
CA ILE A 67 8.52 9.49 -1.65
C ILE A 67 7.56 8.66 -2.50
N ARG A 68 7.14 9.24 -3.61
CA ARG A 68 6.39 8.57 -4.68
C ARG A 68 7.08 8.91 -6.00
N ARG A 69 7.68 7.93 -6.66
CA ARG A 69 8.34 8.14 -7.95
C ARG A 69 8.07 6.99 -8.90
N GLN A 70 8.05 7.31 -10.17
CA GLN A 70 8.01 6.33 -11.25
C GLN A 70 9.33 6.35 -12.00
N GLU A 71 9.89 5.18 -12.25
CA GLU A 71 11.10 4.98 -13.02
C GLU A 71 10.81 4.11 -14.25
N ILE A 72 11.47 4.40 -15.35
CA ILE A 72 11.39 3.62 -16.58
C ILE A 72 12.81 3.19 -16.94
N ASP A 73 13.06 1.90 -16.92
CA ASP A 73 14.28 1.34 -17.48
C ASP A 73 14.16 1.33 -19.01
N ARG A 74 14.94 2.18 -19.67
CA ARG A 74 14.89 2.33 -21.12
C ARG A 74 15.53 1.19 -21.90
N VAL A 75 16.23 0.29 -21.24
CA VAL A 75 16.83 -0.90 -21.84
C VAL A 75 15.83 -2.05 -21.86
N THR A 76 15.17 -2.27 -20.73
CA THR A 76 14.22 -3.39 -20.57
C THR A 76 12.77 -2.98 -20.82
N GLY A 77 12.43 -1.70 -20.82
CA GLY A 77 11.04 -1.22 -20.89
C GLY A 77 10.27 -1.30 -19.59
N ILE A 78 10.85 -1.86 -18.53
CA ILE A 78 10.17 -2.04 -17.25
C ILE A 78 9.87 -0.68 -16.61
N VAL A 79 8.62 -0.53 -16.19
CA VAL A 79 8.13 0.60 -15.40
C VAL A 79 8.06 0.18 -13.93
N SER A 80 8.64 0.99 -13.05
CA SER A 80 8.64 0.77 -11.61
C SER A 80 7.96 1.95 -10.90
N LEU A 81 6.94 1.69 -10.09
CA LEU A 81 6.43 2.62 -9.10
C LEU A 81 7.12 2.33 -7.77
N ILE A 82 7.80 3.32 -7.23
CA ILE A 82 8.53 3.23 -5.97
C ILE A 82 7.82 4.12 -4.96
N ILE A 83 7.48 3.52 -3.83
CA ILE A 83 6.82 4.15 -2.70
C ILE A 83 7.74 3.95 -1.49
N GLU A 84 8.17 5.03 -0.87
CA GLU A 84 8.96 5.00 0.35
C GLU A 84 8.24 5.89 1.38
N ASP A 85 7.75 5.27 2.45
CA ASP A 85 7.07 5.95 3.53
C ASP A 85 7.87 5.74 4.82
N ASP A 86 8.60 6.76 5.24
CA ASP A 86 9.06 6.88 6.61
C ASP A 86 8.00 7.65 7.39
N PHE A 87 7.27 6.95 8.26
CA PHE A 87 6.23 7.54 9.10
C PHE A 87 6.80 8.31 10.31
N GLY A 88 8.13 8.44 10.34
CA GLY A 88 8.84 9.08 11.43
C GLY A 88 9.09 8.16 12.61
N LYS A 89 9.64 8.75 13.68
CA LYS A 89 9.85 8.09 14.97
C LYS A 89 9.53 9.10 16.07
N LEU A 90 8.60 8.76 16.92
CA LEU A 90 8.07 9.63 17.96
C LEU A 90 8.26 9.01 19.32
N ARG A 91 8.53 9.85 20.33
CA ARG A 91 8.45 9.49 21.74
C ARG A 91 7.17 10.06 22.33
N ASP A 92 6.37 9.23 22.98
CA ASP A 92 5.25 9.65 23.80
C ASP A 92 5.73 10.39 25.05
N ALA A 93 5.19 11.57 25.30
CA ALA A 93 5.62 12.42 26.44
C ALA A 93 5.16 11.87 27.80
N ASP A 94 4.03 11.12 27.83
CA ASP A 94 3.43 10.65 29.09
C ASP A 94 4.17 9.43 29.66
N HIS A 95 4.50 8.45 28.78
CA HIS A 95 5.04 7.16 29.24
C HIS A 95 6.34 6.74 28.55
N GLY A 96 6.89 7.62 27.71
CA GLY A 96 8.22 7.46 27.13
C GLY A 96 8.34 6.36 26.05
N LEU A 97 7.23 5.75 25.59
CA LEU A 97 7.27 4.78 24.48
C LEU A 97 7.73 5.49 23.21
N ILE A 98 8.72 4.92 22.56
CA ILE A 98 9.18 5.34 21.25
C ILE A 98 8.62 4.35 20.23
N ALA A 99 8.01 4.89 19.16
CA ALA A 99 7.52 4.11 18.05
C ALA A 99 7.92 4.75 16.73
N GLY A 100 8.26 3.94 15.75
CA GLY A 100 8.57 4.38 14.39
C GLY A 100 8.38 3.27 13.39
N SER A 101 8.11 3.64 12.14
CA SER A 101 8.03 2.67 11.06
C SER A 101 8.51 3.23 9.73
N VAL A 102 9.00 2.34 8.88
CA VAL A 102 9.41 2.65 7.51
C VAL A 102 8.90 1.56 6.59
N ALA A 103 8.27 1.98 5.49
CA ALA A 103 7.82 1.07 4.43
C ALA A 103 8.47 1.43 3.11
N ARG A 104 8.89 0.43 2.35
CA ARG A 104 9.34 0.58 0.98
C ARG A 104 8.67 -0.45 0.10
N GLU A 105 7.96 0.05 -0.93
CA GLU A 105 7.27 -0.78 -1.91
C GLU A 105 7.84 -0.50 -3.31
N VAL A 106 7.99 -1.55 -4.10
CA VAL A 106 8.36 -1.44 -5.51
C VAL A 106 7.43 -2.31 -6.34
N TRP A 107 6.67 -1.67 -7.21
CA TRP A 107 5.71 -2.30 -8.11
C TRP A 107 6.22 -2.18 -9.54
N ARG A 108 6.56 -3.29 -10.19
CA ARG A 108 7.18 -3.32 -11.52
C ARG A 108 6.29 -4.06 -12.51
N ILE A 109 6.29 -3.56 -13.73
CA ILE A 109 5.65 -4.23 -14.87
C ILE A 109 6.28 -3.77 -16.17
N HIS A 110 6.38 -4.66 -17.15
CA HIS A 110 6.57 -4.28 -18.55
C HIS A 110 5.19 -4.01 -19.17
N PRO A 111 4.96 -2.86 -19.83
CA PRO A 111 3.63 -2.50 -20.33
C PRO A 111 2.99 -3.52 -21.28
N ASP A 112 3.80 -4.24 -22.04
CA ASP A 112 3.34 -5.22 -23.03
C ASP A 112 3.37 -6.67 -22.51
N ASP A 113 3.73 -6.89 -21.23
CA ASP A 113 3.79 -8.22 -20.62
C ASP A 113 3.16 -8.21 -19.22
N PRO A 114 1.89 -8.61 -19.10
CA PRO A 114 1.20 -8.66 -17.81
C PRO A 114 1.79 -9.68 -16.82
N LEU A 115 2.50 -10.70 -17.30
CA LEU A 115 3.16 -11.71 -16.46
C LEU A 115 4.48 -11.21 -15.88
N SER A 116 5.01 -10.09 -16.36
CA SER A 116 6.19 -9.43 -15.78
C SER A 116 5.87 -8.68 -14.47
N ALA A 117 4.60 -8.58 -14.09
CA ALA A 117 4.17 -7.89 -12.88
C ALA A 117 4.82 -8.48 -11.62
N LYS A 118 5.42 -7.62 -10.80
CA LYS A 118 6.06 -8.01 -9.55
C LYS A 118 5.92 -6.91 -8.51
N GLY A 119 5.44 -7.27 -7.33
CA GLY A 119 5.43 -6.42 -6.13
C GLY A 119 6.49 -6.87 -5.13
N THR A 120 7.20 -5.94 -4.53
CA THR A 120 8.09 -6.19 -3.39
C THR A 120 7.80 -5.18 -2.30
N CYS A 121 7.83 -5.63 -1.06
CA CYS A 121 7.53 -4.82 0.11
C CYS A 121 8.56 -5.10 1.20
N HIS A 122 9.06 -4.04 1.84
CA HIS A 122 9.92 -4.13 3.00
C HIS A 122 9.40 -3.16 4.06
N TRP A 123 9.06 -3.69 5.23
CA TRP A 123 8.64 -2.92 6.38
C TRP A 123 9.57 -3.11 7.55
N THR A 124 9.86 -2.02 8.23
CA THR A 124 10.57 -1.99 9.50
C THR A 124 9.66 -1.33 10.52
N GLU A 125 9.41 -2.01 11.63
CA GLU A 125 8.71 -1.47 12.79
C GLU A 125 9.66 -1.40 13.97
N GLU A 126 9.66 -0.29 14.69
CA GLU A 126 10.53 -0.01 15.82
C GLU A 126 9.69 0.36 17.04
N LEU A 127 9.97 -0.28 18.18
CA LEU A 127 9.39 0.05 19.48
C LEU A 127 10.50 0.07 20.52
N GLU A 128 10.61 1.17 21.28
CA GLU A 128 11.63 1.30 22.30
C GLU A 128 11.01 1.82 23.60
N ARG A 129 11.42 1.27 24.70
CA ARG A 129 11.06 1.76 26.03
C ARG A 129 12.11 1.34 27.04
N ASP A 130 12.61 2.28 27.80
CA ASP A 130 13.69 2.09 28.74
C ASP A 130 14.93 1.49 28.07
N ASP A 131 15.39 0.30 28.47
CA ASP A 131 16.52 -0.44 27.90
C ASP A 131 16.09 -1.54 26.89
N ILE A 132 14.81 -1.62 26.57
CA ILE A 132 14.26 -2.59 25.62
C ILE A 132 14.06 -1.92 24.25
N ILE A 133 14.72 -2.46 23.23
CA ILE A 133 14.57 -2.06 21.83
C ILE A 133 14.05 -3.26 21.05
N LEU A 134 12.84 -3.14 20.50
CA LEU A 134 12.24 -4.14 19.65
C LEU A 134 12.20 -3.64 18.20
N ARG A 135 12.55 -4.50 17.28
CA ARG A 135 12.46 -4.21 15.85
C ARG A 135 11.96 -5.43 15.09
N THR A 136 11.02 -5.21 14.17
CA THR A 136 10.64 -6.23 13.20
C THR A 136 11.00 -5.79 11.78
N GLU A 137 11.46 -6.74 10.99
CA GLU A 137 11.73 -6.60 9.58
C GLU A 137 10.86 -7.58 8.81
N THR A 138 10.04 -7.07 7.89
CA THR A 138 9.20 -7.91 7.04
C THR A 138 9.53 -7.64 5.59
N ARG A 139 9.94 -8.68 4.87
CA ARG A 139 10.18 -8.60 3.43
C ARG A 139 9.24 -9.56 2.72
N SER A 140 8.52 -9.05 1.75
CA SER A 140 7.64 -9.88 0.93
C SER A 140 7.79 -9.56 -0.55
N GLN A 141 7.49 -10.52 -1.38
CA GLN A 141 7.37 -10.33 -2.81
C GLN A 141 6.27 -11.23 -3.37
N MET A 142 5.62 -10.71 -4.41
CA MET A 142 4.60 -11.42 -5.15
C MET A 142 4.85 -11.26 -6.65
N TRP A 143 4.68 -12.33 -7.39
CA TRP A 143 4.66 -12.36 -8.85
C TRP A 143 3.65 -13.40 -9.31
N SER A 144 3.47 -13.55 -10.61
CA SER A 144 2.58 -14.60 -11.13
C SER A 144 3.07 -15.16 -12.46
N ASP A 145 2.67 -16.38 -12.74
CA ASP A 145 2.63 -16.95 -14.09
C ASP A 145 1.18 -16.96 -14.62
N ALA A 146 0.93 -17.70 -15.70
CA ALA A 146 -0.40 -17.80 -16.29
C ALA A 146 -1.43 -18.51 -15.40
N THR A 147 -0.99 -19.30 -14.42
CA THR A 147 -1.84 -20.22 -13.65
C THR A 147 -1.80 -20.01 -12.15
N HIS A 148 -0.74 -19.42 -11.63
CA HIS A 148 -0.53 -19.23 -10.19
C HIS A 148 -0.01 -17.83 -9.85
N PHE A 149 -0.38 -17.40 -8.65
CA PHE A 149 0.34 -16.37 -7.91
C PHE A 149 1.38 -17.05 -7.03
N HIS A 150 2.57 -16.46 -6.97
CA HIS A 150 3.67 -16.89 -6.13
C HIS A 150 3.94 -15.82 -5.09
N LEU A 151 3.97 -16.21 -3.84
CA LEU A 151 4.23 -15.34 -2.70
C LEU A 151 5.41 -15.87 -1.90
N THR A 152 6.36 -15.01 -1.59
CA THR A 152 7.37 -15.29 -0.56
C THR A 152 7.39 -14.15 0.45
N ALA A 153 7.58 -14.51 1.72
CA ALA A 153 7.75 -13.52 2.78
C ALA A 153 8.74 -14.04 3.83
N ARG A 154 9.46 -13.11 4.43
CA ARG A 154 10.32 -13.33 5.57
C ARG A 154 10.03 -12.30 6.64
N LEU A 155 9.80 -12.77 7.87
CA LEU A 155 9.67 -11.98 9.08
C LEU A 155 10.87 -12.26 9.99
N GLU A 156 11.49 -11.20 10.48
CA GLU A 156 12.55 -11.24 11.48
C GLU A 156 12.16 -10.32 12.63
N ALA A 157 12.34 -10.77 13.87
CA ALA A 157 12.12 -9.95 15.06
C ALA A 157 13.39 -9.92 15.91
N TYR A 158 13.71 -8.76 16.42
CA TYR A 158 14.94 -8.45 17.16
C TYR A 158 14.60 -7.83 18.50
N GLU A 159 15.36 -8.20 19.51
CA GLU A 159 15.43 -7.53 20.80
C GLU A 159 16.88 -7.09 21.05
N ASN A 160 17.12 -5.78 21.19
CA ASN A 160 18.45 -5.19 21.36
C ASN A 160 19.46 -5.71 20.31
N ASP A 161 19.07 -5.67 19.02
CA ASP A 161 19.83 -6.19 17.86
C ASP A 161 20.07 -7.72 17.83
N LYS A 162 19.58 -8.46 18.82
CA LYS A 162 19.61 -9.91 18.78
C LYS A 162 18.38 -10.46 18.07
N LEU A 163 18.58 -11.26 17.03
CA LEU A 163 17.50 -11.99 16.38
C LEU A 163 16.88 -12.97 17.38
N ILE A 164 15.59 -12.79 17.69
CA ILE A 164 14.83 -13.63 18.63
C ILE A 164 13.78 -14.49 17.94
N TYR A 165 13.37 -14.12 16.74
CA TYR A 165 12.39 -14.88 15.94
C TYR A 165 12.61 -14.65 14.46
N GLU A 166 12.44 -15.70 13.66
CA GLU A 166 12.37 -15.63 12.20
C GLU A 166 11.33 -16.59 11.65
N ARG A 167 10.75 -16.23 10.53
CA ARG A 167 9.81 -17.07 9.81
C ARG A 167 9.89 -16.78 8.32
N ASP A 168 10.01 -17.85 7.53
CA ASP A 168 9.85 -17.82 6.07
C ASP A 168 8.48 -18.37 5.69
N VAL A 169 7.87 -17.78 4.67
CA VAL A 169 6.59 -18.18 4.07
C VAL A 169 6.80 -18.28 2.57
N THR A 170 6.32 -19.36 1.98
CA THR A 170 6.27 -19.53 0.52
C THR A 170 4.93 -20.17 0.17
N GLU A 171 4.19 -19.55 -0.74
CA GLU A 171 2.88 -20.02 -1.16
C GLU A 171 2.71 -19.89 -2.67
N ASP A 172 2.12 -20.92 -3.26
CA ASP A 172 1.67 -20.93 -4.65
C ASP A 172 0.14 -21.01 -4.66
N ILE A 173 -0.49 -19.96 -5.14
CA ILE A 173 -1.95 -19.80 -5.09
C ILE A 173 -2.49 -19.85 -6.52
N LYS A 174 -3.36 -20.83 -6.80
CA LYS A 174 -3.96 -20.95 -8.12
C LYS A 174 -4.79 -19.73 -8.48
N ARG A 175 -4.57 -19.19 -9.66
CA ARG A 175 -5.39 -18.08 -10.22
C ARG A 175 -6.73 -18.64 -10.67
N HIS A 176 -7.81 -17.99 -10.21
CA HIS A 176 -9.16 -18.27 -10.66
C HIS A 176 -9.73 -17.00 -11.30
N PHE A 177 -10.05 -17.07 -12.59
CA PHE A 177 -10.72 -15.97 -13.32
C PHE A 177 -9.93 -14.62 -13.41
N MET A 178 -8.65 -14.63 -13.13
CA MET A 178 -7.76 -13.46 -13.21
C MET A 178 -6.47 -13.80 -13.94
#